data_2d709c1bf8052d00b6b8230792071d7c
#
_entry.id   2d709c1bf8052d00b6b8230792071d7c
#
_cell.length_a   1.000
_cell.length_b   1.000
_cell.length_c   1.000
_cell.angle_alpha   90.00
_cell.angle_beta   90.00
_cell.angle_gamma   90.00
#
_symmetry.space_group_name_H-M   'P 1'
#
loop_
_entity.id
_entity.type
_entity.pdbx_description
1 polymer ?
#
loop_
_entity_poly.entity_id
_entity_poly.type
_entity_poly.pdbx_seq_one_letter_code
_entity_poly.pdbx_strand_id
1 'polypeptide(L)'
;MVRPRIRWPRWQRKRCGPRQAHTLLPCALPLQPRPPTRDFPPFHRPGLGPIVGPAPHRDLCTDCGISRSSALKRCAKACQFIRPDYPALEARVHGRARDPQRADELHFGPHRRALRAALKAALAGAQWTGITTRVAERLLETGAVDAVLTMAPDPNDRWRPVSVLVTKPEGMAQCRGMRMGYAPLLALLEPARAQGHKHLAVIGIPCQVYALRALEAELGFDKLYVIGTPCSDNTTTERFHEFLALLAAETNDDPQRISYLEFRADYHVEMRYDDGRIRAVPFLQLPLSKLPADFFPMTCRTCVDYTNVLADITVGYMGGEGEQWLLVRNERGEELLALLGDEVVPHAPGSAGKRHGPVKGFLANVQRAAGGLPLRRMPQWLRPIVGWLMPRIGPRGLEFARARVEMKAVETIVHLRREGPQRMKTMVPAHVWALVEPYGLVPVAGERAPPA
;
A
#
# COMPACT_ATOMS: atom_id res chain seq x y z
N MET A 1 -16.40 -33.68 47.46
CA MET A 1 -16.25 -32.34 46.85
C MET A 1 -17.01 -32.33 45.52
N VAL A 2 -18.15 -31.67 45.49
CA VAL A 2 -19.12 -31.72 44.39
C VAL A 2 -18.82 -30.52 43.47
N ARG A 3 -18.63 -30.76 42.16
CA ARG A 3 -18.45 -29.72 41.15
C ARG A 3 -19.83 -29.18 40.70
N PRO A 4 -20.04 -27.85 40.57
CA PRO A 4 -21.30 -27.31 40.09
C PRO A 4 -21.38 -27.43 38.56
N ARG A 5 -22.53 -27.92 38.08
CA ARG A 5 -22.88 -27.92 36.65
C ARG A 5 -23.44 -26.52 36.24
N ILE A 6 -22.82 -25.88 35.26
CA ILE A 6 -23.31 -24.66 34.64
C ILE A 6 -24.45 -25.06 33.65
N ARG A 7 -25.67 -24.53 33.90
CA ARG A 7 -26.82 -24.67 32.99
C ARG A 7 -26.84 -23.47 32.04
N TRP A 8 -26.91 -23.71 30.73
CA TRP A 8 -27.17 -22.73 29.70
C TRP A 8 -28.67 -22.43 29.58
N PRO A 9 -29.14 -21.16 29.39
CA PRO A 9 -30.55 -20.85 29.18
C PRO A 9 -31.02 -21.25 27.79
N ARG A 10 -32.19 -21.93 27.74
CA ARG A 10 -32.89 -22.27 26.50
C ARG A 10 -33.55 -21.05 25.91
N TRP A 11 -33.28 -20.74 24.65
CA TRP A 11 -34.04 -19.76 23.86
C TRP A 11 -35.38 -20.33 23.45
N GLN A 12 -36.47 -19.74 23.97
CA GLN A 12 -37.82 -20.05 23.52
C GLN A 12 -38.13 -19.32 22.20
N ARG A 13 -38.49 -20.08 21.17
CA ARG A 13 -39.04 -19.55 19.92
C ARG A 13 -40.48 -19.03 20.19
N LYS A 14 -40.70 -17.72 20.08
CA LYS A 14 -42.02 -17.15 20.02
C LYS A 14 -42.62 -17.39 18.63
N ARG A 15 -43.79 -18.05 18.57
CA ARG A 15 -44.60 -18.19 17.36
C ARG A 15 -45.30 -16.86 17.07
N CYS A 16 -45.20 -16.35 15.84
CA CYS A 16 -46.00 -15.23 15.38
C CYS A 16 -47.41 -15.69 15.03
N GLY A 17 -48.43 -15.01 15.56
CA GLY A 17 -49.82 -15.15 15.19
C GLY A 17 -50.19 -14.38 13.91
N PRO A 18 -51.41 -14.56 13.35
CA PRO A 18 -51.76 -14.13 12.00
C PRO A 18 -51.88 -12.61 11.87
N ARG A 19 -51.36 -12.09 10.76
CA ARG A 19 -51.33 -10.67 10.37
C ARG A 19 -52.71 -10.17 9.93
N GLN A 20 -53.15 -9.06 10.49
CA GLN A 20 -54.21 -8.21 9.90
C GLN A 20 -53.56 -7.36 8.79
N ALA A 21 -54.23 -7.31 7.62
CA ALA A 21 -53.85 -6.52 6.48
C ALA A 21 -54.14 -5.04 6.74
N HIS A 22 -53.07 -4.23 6.89
CA HIS A 22 -53.16 -2.77 6.77
C HIS A 22 -52.41 -2.36 5.50
N THR A 23 -53.19 -1.74 4.63
CA THR A 23 -52.77 -1.10 3.38
C THR A 23 -51.69 -0.06 3.68
N LEU A 24 -50.45 -0.32 3.27
CA LEU A 24 -49.35 0.66 3.28
C LEU A 24 -49.27 1.31 1.90
N LEU A 25 -49.55 2.59 1.83
CA LEU A 25 -49.19 3.46 0.72
C LEU A 25 -47.68 3.53 0.60
N PRO A 26 -47.10 3.51 -0.61
CA PRO A 26 -45.69 3.66 -0.79
C PRO A 26 -45.28 5.13 -0.55
N CYS A 27 -44.63 5.43 0.55
CA CYS A 27 -43.84 6.66 0.70
C CYS A 27 -42.62 6.57 -0.21
N ALA A 28 -42.79 7.01 -1.44
CA ALA A 28 -41.64 7.36 -2.30
C ALA A 28 -41.02 8.64 -1.75
N LEU A 29 -39.91 8.52 -1.03
CA LEU A 29 -39.07 9.66 -0.77
C LEU A 29 -38.54 10.18 -2.13
N PRO A 30 -38.64 11.49 -2.41
CA PRO A 30 -38.10 12.04 -3.65
C PRO A 30 -36.60 11.81 -3.67
N LEU A 31 -36.14 11.16 -4.75
CA LEU A 31 -34.70 11.08 -5.08
C LEU A 31 -34.15 12.51 -5.07
N GLN A 32 -33.27 12.80 -4.12
CA GLN A 32 -32.55 14.05 -4.15
C GLN A 32 -31.81 14.14 -5.48
N PRO A 33 -31.90 15.29 -6.21
CA PRO A 33 -31.15 15.48 -7.44
C PRO A 33 -29.67 15.26 -7.13
N ARG A 34 -28.98 14.50 -8.01
CA ARG A 34 -27.51 14.39 -7.96
C ARG A 34 -26.93 15.80 -7.83
N PRO A 35 -25.99 16.03 -6.90
CA PRO A 35 -25.30 17.30 -6.86
C PRO A 35 -24.74 17.56 -8.26
N PRO A 36 -24.83 18.80 -8.77
CA PRO A 36 -24.31 19.12 -10.10
C PRO A 36 -22.85 18.66 -10.14
N THR A 37 -22.50 17.97 -11.22
CA THR A 37 -21.10 17.69 -11.54
C THR A 37 -20.39 19.03 -11.56
N ARG A 38 -19.65 19.36 -10.50
CA ARG A 38 -18.81 20.54 -10.49
C ARG A 38 -17.82 20.33 -11.63
N ASP A 39 -17.87 21.20 -12.63
CA ASP A 39 -16.84 21.28 -13.67
C ASP A 39 -15.53 21.67 -12.98
N PHE A 40 -14.78 20.65 -12.57
CA PHE A 40 -13.42 20.86 -12.15
C PHE A 40 -12.59 21.20 -13.38
N PRO A 41 -11.70 22.18 -13.32
CA PRO A 41 -10.84 22.50 -14.44
C PRO A 41 -10.10 21.24 -14.88
N PRO A 42 -9.96 21.00 -16.19
CA PRO A 42 -9.30 19.79 -16.70
C PRO A 42 -7.89 19.73 -16.12
N PHE A 43 -7.55 18.58 -15.53
CA PHE A 43 -6.16 18.32 -15.16
C PHE A 43 -5.30 18.48 -16.40
N HIS A 44 -4.22 19.23 -16.27
CA HIS A 44 -3.22 19.23 -17.31
C HIS A 44 -2.62 17.83 -17.37
N ARG A 45 -3.06 17.02 -18.34
CA ARG A 45 -2.46 15.73 -18.68
C ARG A 45 -1.38 16.05 -19.71
N PRO A 46 -0.10 16.14 -19.30
CA PRO A 46 0.94 16.12 -20.31
C PRO A 46 0.78 14.82 -21.04
N GLY A 47 0.63 14.88 -22.35
CA GLY A 47 0.61 13.67 -23.18
C GLY A 47 1.84 12.86 -22.84
N LEU A 48 1.66 11.70 -22.21
CA LEU A 48 2.77 10.81 -21.94
C LEU A 48 3.32 10.43 -23.30
N GLY A 49 4.56 10.80 -23.57
CA GLY A 49 5.24 10.47 -24.81
C GLY A 49 5.18 8.95 -25.05
N PRO A 50 5.37 8.50 -26.29
CA PRO A 50 5.34 7.07 -26.62
C PRO A 50 6.31 6.31 -25.73
N ILE A 51 5.92 5.08 -25.32
CA ILE A 51 6.82 4.16 -24.60
C ILE A 51 8.05 3.96 -25.47
N VAL A 52 9.17 4.54 -25.08
CA VAL A 52 10.42 4.41 -25.83
C VAL A 52 10.99 3.03 -25.52
N GLY A 53 10.80 2.09 -26.44
CA GLY A 53 11.42 0.79 -26.50
C GLY A 53 11.23 -0.16 -25.29
N PRO A 54 11.53 -1.45 -25.41
CA PRO A 54 11.59 -2.35 -24.26
C PRO A 54 12.78 -1.95 -23.38
N ALA A 55 12.51 -1.67 -22.10
CA ALA A 55 13.58 -1.52 -21.13
C ALA A 55 14.43 -2.81 -21.09
N PRO A 56 15.78 -2.73 -21.01
CA PRO A 56 16.65 -3.90 -21.01
C PRO A 56 16.41 -4.90 -19.88
N HIS A 57 15.60 -4.53 -18.87
CA HIS A 57 15.17 -5.36 -17.74
C HIS A 57 13.63 -5.35 -17.61
N ARG A 58 12.92 -5.63 -18.70
CA ARG A 58 11.45 -5.55 -18.75
C ARG A 58 10.76 -6.39 -17.67
N ASP A 59 11.29 -7.56 -17.34
CA ASP A 59 10.83 -8.45 -16.27
C ASP A 59 10.97 -7.85 -14.86
N LEU A 60 11.82 -6.82 -14.69
CA LEU A 60 12.02 -6.06 -13.46
C LEU A 60 11.40 -4.66 -13.50
N CYS A 61 10.55 -4.35 -14.44
CA CYS A 61 9.98 -3.02 -14.59
C CYS A 61 8.60 -2.93 -13.95
N THR A 62 8.43 -1.95 -13.03
CA THR A 62 7.14 -1.54 -12.45
C THR A 62 6.62 -0.24 -13.06
N ASP A 63 7.20 0.19 -14.18
CA ASP A 63 6.85 1.42 -14.87
C ASP A 63 6.76 2.64 -13.93
N CYS A 64 7.82 2.88 -13.15
CA CYS A 64 7.89 4.05 -12.27
C CYS A 64 7.88 5.38 -13.01
N GLY A 65 8.15 5.39 -14.32
CA GLY A 65 8.17 6.56 -15.18
C GLY A 65 9.54 7.00 -15.67
N ILE A 66 10.65 6.59 -15.04
CA ILE A 66 12.00 7.00 -15.45
C ILE A 66 12.34 6.51 -16.87
N SER A 67 11.89 5.31 -17.25
CA SER A 67 12.08 4.79 -18.60
C SER A 67 11.31 5.55 -19.69
N ARG A 68 10.38 6.42 -19.29
CA ARG A 68 9.56 7.27 -20.17
C ARG A 68 10.02 8.73 -20.21
N SER A 69 11.13 9.03 -19.55
CA SER A 69 11.74 10.36 -19.51
C SER A 69 13.04 10.40 -20.33
N SER A 70 13.63 11.58 -20.49
CA SER A 70 14.96 11.75 -21.08
C SER A 70 16.05 11.04 -20.27
N ALA A 71 15.76 10.72 -19.01
CA ALA A 71 16.65 10.00 -18.09
C ALA A 71 16.67 8.48 -18.29
N LEU A 72 16.19 7.94 -19.42
CA LEU A 72 16.16 6.50 -19.72
C LEU A 72 17.50 5.79 -19.43
N LYS A 73 18.63 6.41 -19.78
CA LYS A 73 19.99 5.86 -19.52
C LYS A 73 20.29 5.69 -18.03
N ARG A 74 19.56 6.39 -17.15
CA ARG A 74 19.70 6.35 -15.68
C ARG A 74 18.75 5.32 -15.03
N CYS A 75 17.83 4.76 -15.79
CA CYS A 75 16.83 3.83 -15.28
C CYS A 75 17.46 2.68 -14.48
N ALA A 76 18.51 2.05 -15.03
CA ALA A 76 19.19 0.94 -14.35
C ALA A 76 19.87 1.38 -13.03
N LYS A 77 20.42 2.60 -12.97
CA LYS A 77 21.03 3.18 -11.76
C LYS A 77 19.99 3.50 -10.70
N ALA A 78 18.82 3.95 -11.12
CA ALA A 78 17.75 4.37 -10.24
C ALA A 78 16.80 3.22 -9.78
N CYS A 79 17.00 2.00 -10.27
CA CYS A 79 16.05 0.92 -10.06
C CYS A 79 16.44 0.03 -8.86
N GLN A 80 15.58 -0.02 -7.84
CA GLN A 80 15.77 -0.89 -6.67
C GLN A 80 15.79 -2.39 -7.00
N PHE A 81 15.28 -2.81 -8.16
CA PHE A 81 15.25 -4.22 -8.58
C PHE A 81 16.46 -4.63 -9.39
N ILE A 82 17.37 -3.72 -9.68
CA ILE A 82 18.61 -3.99 -10.41
C ILE A 82 19.79 -4.01 -9.47
N ARG A 83 20.02 -2.94 -8.76
CA ARG A 83 21.13 -2.79 -7.82
C ARG A 83 20.79 -1.82 -6.69
N PRO A 84 20.00 -2.27 -5.68
CA PRO A 84 19.63 -1.40 -4.57
C PRO A 84 20.80 -1.04 -3.68
N ASP A 85 20.87 0.25 -3.31
CA ASP A 85 21.81 0.77 -2.31
C ASP A 85 21.02 1.57 -1.25
N TYR A 86 20.33 0.84 -0.40
CA TYR A 86 19.54 1.44 0.68
C TYR A 86 20.42 2.20 1.69
N PRO A 87 21.57 1.69 2.17
CA PRO A 87 22.38 2.40 3.14
C PRO A 87 22.83 3.78 2.66
N ALA A 88 23.32 3.89 1.42
CA ALA A 88 23.73 5.18 0.87
C ALA A 88 22.56 6.13 0.68
N LEU A 89 21.40 5.64 0.23
CA LEU A 89 20.19 6.47 0.08
C LEU A 89 19.61 6.89 1.42
N GLU A 90 19.56 6.00 2.40
CA GLU A 90 19.13 6.32 3.76
C GLU A 90 20.01 7.41 4.38
N ALA A 91 21.33 7.25 4.27
CA ALA A 91 22.29 8.23 4.77
C ALA A 91 22.08 9.62 4.12
N ARG A 92 21.84 9.66 2.81
CA ARG A 92 21.62 10.90 2.08
C ARG A 92 20.26 11.55 2.43
N VAL A 93 19.18 10.76 2.56
CA VAL A 93 17.84 11.28 2.76
C VAL A 93 17.56 11.61 4.23
N HIS A 94 18.09 10.81 5.16
CA HIS A 94 17.81 10.92 6.59
C HIS A 94 19.03 11.35 7.42
N GLY A 95 20.18 11.62 6.79
CA GLY A 95 21.42 11.99 7.47
C GLY A 95 22.17 10.79 8.09
N ARG A 96 21.62 9.58 8.01
CA ARG A 96 22.23 8.33 8.50
C ARG A 96 21.56 7.10 7.87
N ALA A 97 22.28 6.01 7.80
CA ALA A 97 21.69 4.71 7.49
C ALA A 97 20.95 4.13 8.73
N ARG A 98 20.15 3.10 8.51
CA ARG A 98 19.46 2.38 9.60
C ARG A 98 20.45 1.75 10.57
N ASP A 99 20.08 1.76 11.85
CA ASP A 99 20.78 1.08 12.91
C ASP A 99 19.90 -0.09 13.42
N PRO A 100 20.30 -1.36 13.18
CA PRO A 100 19.52 -2.51 13.62
C PRO A 100 19.32 -2.62 15.14
N GLN A 101 20.13 -1.91 15.93
CA GLN A 101 20.03 -1.89 17.39
C GLN A 101 19.04 -0.83 17.90
N ARG A 102 18.68 0.13 17.07
CA ARG A 102 17.63 1.11 17.42
C ARG A 102 16.25 0.49 17.23
N ALA A 103 15.34 0.82 18.16
CA ALA A 103 13.99 0.27 18.14
C ALA A 103 13.33 0.40 16.76
N ASP A 104 12.95 -0.76 16.19
CA ASP A 104 12.25 -0.92 14.94
C ASP A 104 12.95 -0.47 13.65
N GLU A 105 14.15 0.08 13.69
CA GLU A 105 14.85 0.50 12.48
C GLU A 105 15.26 -0.68 11.58
N LEU A 106 15.52 -1.85 12.15
CA LEU A 106 15.72 -3.07 11.35
C LEU A 106 14.52 -3.31 10.41
N HIS A 107 13.30 -3.10 10.93
CA HIS A 107 12.06 -3.32 10.18
C HIS A 107 11.64 -2.12 9.34
N PHE A 108 11.73 -0.91 9.89
CA PHE A 108 11.10 0.27 9.29
C PHE A 108 12.07 1.26 8.67
N GLY A 109 13.39 1.01 8.78
CA GLY A 109 14.42 1.97 8.36
C GLY A 109 14.51 3.17 9.31
N PRO A 110 15.39 4.15 9.02
CA PRO A 110 15.56 5.33 9.84
C PRO A 110 14.25 6.09 10.02
N HIS A 111 13.93 6.47 11.25
CA HIS A 111 12.80 7.33 11.58
C HIS A 111 13.02 8.07 12.89
N ARG A 112 12.37 9.21 13.04
CA ARG A 112 12.38 10.03 14.25
C ARG A 112 11.25 9.62 15.19
N ARG A 113 10.05 9.41 14.62
CA ARG A 113 8.85 9.03 15.38
C ARG A 113 8.01 8.02 14.60
N ALA A 114 7.42 7.09 15.35
CA ALA A 114 6.34 6.23 14.88
C ALA A 114 5.07 6.62 15.64
N LEU A 115 4.02 6.98 14.92
CA LEU A 115 2.76 7.46 15.46
C LEU A 115 1.59 6.74 14.80
N ARG A 116 0.43 6.79 15.41
CA ARG A 116 -0.86 6.57 14.76
C ARG A 116 -1.71 7.83 14.90
N ALA A 117 -2.51 8.14 13.90
CA ALA A 117 -3.33 9.33 13.91
C ALA A 117 -4.57 9.16 13.02
N ALA A 118 -5.60 9.93 13.33
CA ALA A 118 -6.77 10.13 12.50
C ALA A 118 -7.01 11.63 12.32
N LEU A 119 -7.57 12.03 11.18
CA LEU A 119 -8.14 13.36 11.06
C LEU A 119 -9.38 13.48 11.93
N LYS A 120 -9.56 14.59 12.64
CA LYS A 120 -10.79 14.89 13.42
C LYS A 120 -12.03 14.88 12.52
N ALA A 121 -11.88 15.30 11.26
CA ALA A 121 -12.90 15.22 10.21
C ALA A 121 -12.37 14.40 9.04
N ALA A 122 -12.88 13.17 8.88
CA ALA A 122 -12.45 12.30 7.80
C ALA A 122 -12.85 12.84 6.43
N LEU A 123 -11.96 12.70 5.45
CA LEU A 123 -12.21 13.15 4.08
C LEU A 123 -13.04 12.09 3.33
N ALA A 124 -14.18 12.51 2.79
CA ALA A 124 -15.05 11.61 2.02
C ALA A 124 -14.30 11.01 0.81
N GLY A 125 -14.43 9.70 0.60
CA GLY A 125 -13.80 8.96 -0.50
C GLY A 125 -12.30 8.66 -0.31
N ALA A 126 -11.66 9.15 0.75
CA ALA A 126 -10.30 8.77 1.11
C ALA A 126 -10.29 7.43 1.84
N GLN A 127 -9.15 6.74 1.82
CA GLN A 127 -8.93 5.58 2.69
C GLN A 127 -8.75 6.06 4.13
N TRP A 128 -9.34 5.33 5.08
CA TRP A 128 -9.42 5.70 6.50
C TRP A 128 -9.89 7.14 6.67
N THR A 129 -9.07 8.00 7.28
CA THR A 129 -9.44 9.40 7.48
C THR A 129 -8.90 10.36 6.42
N GLY A 130 -7.89 9.94 5.61
CA GLY A 130 -7.40 10.73 4.49
C GLY A 130 -6.19 11.61 4.78
N ILE A 131 -5.35 11.27 5.78
CA ILE A 131 -4.17 12.09 6.15
C ILE A 131 -3.26 12.36 4.95
N THR A 132 -2.98 11.36 4.10
CA THR A 132 -2.14 11.54 2.90
C THR A 132 -2.66 12.67 1.99
N THR A 133 -3.96 12.67 1.74
CA THR A 133 -4.60 13.73 0.93
C THR A 133 -4.53 15.07 1.64
N ARG A 134 -4.83 15.11 2.94
CA ARG A 134 -4.87 16.36 3.70
C ARG A 134 -3.50 17.03 3.80
N VAL A 135 -2.43 16.26 4.00
CA VAL A 135 -1.05 16.78 3.95
C VAL A 135 -0.76 17.45 2.60
N ALA A 136 -1.15 16.82 1.49
CA ALA A 136 -0.95 17.36 0.16
C ALA A 136 -1.80 18.61 -0.10
N GLU A 137 -3.05 18.64 0.36
CA GLU A 137 -3.92 19.83 0.33
C GLU A 137 -3.25 20.99 1.09
N ARG A 138 -2.76 20.74 2.32
CA ARG A 138 -2.09 21.77 3.15
C ARG A 138 -0.82 22.31 2.51
N LEU A 139 -0.02 21.45 1.86
CA LEU A 139 1.17 21.89 1.13
C LEU A 139 0.83 22.89 0.02
N LEU A 140 -0.25 22.65 -0.72
CA LEU A 140 -0.73 23.55 -1.77
C LEU A 140 -1.40 24.81 -1.19
N GLU A 141 -2.21 24.67 -0.14
CA GLU A 141 -2.89 25.79 0.53
C GLU A 141 -1.90 26.80 1.11
N THR A 142 -0.80 26.34 1.66
CA THR A 142 0.24 27.19 2.27
C THR A 142 1.27 27.70 1.28
N GLY A 143 1.24 27.25 0.02
CA GLY A 143 2.26 27.56 -0.97
C GLY A 143 3.64 26.94 -0.66
N ALA A 144 3.70 25.94 0.21
CA ALA A 144 4.95 25.23 0.50
C ALA A 144 5.44 24.43 -0.71
N VAL A 145 4.54 24.09 -1.63
CA VAL A 145 4.86 23.50 -2.94
C VAL A 145 4.04 24.14 -4.05
N ASP A 146 4.60 24.15 -5.25
CA ASP A 146 3.94 24.62 -6.46
C ASP A 146 2.99 23.58 -7.03
N ALA A 147 3.31 22.30 -6.81
CA ALA A 147 2.54 21.18 -7.33
C ALA A 147 2.76 19.87 -6.53
N VAL A 148 1.79 18.97 -6.66
CA VAL A 148 1.84 17.60 -6.12
C VAL A 148 1.77 16.61 -7.26
N LEU A 149 2.77 15.72 -7.35
CA LEU A 149 2.76 14.57 -8.24
C LEU A 149 2.08 13.40 -7.51
N THR A 150 1.01 12.88 -8.10
CA THR A 150 0.23 11.78 -7.52
C THR A 150 -0.52 11.00 -8.61
N MET A 151 -1.48 10.21 -8.22
CA MET A 151 -2.30 9.40 -9.12
C MET A 151 -3.79 9.70 -8.95
N ALA A 152 -4.50 9.80 -10.08
CA ALA A 152 -5.94 9.91 -10.14
C ALA A 152 -6.53 8.69 -10.90
N PRO A 153 -7.85 8.45 -10.86
CA PRO A 153 -8.49 7.46 -11.72
C PRO A 153 -8.45 7.88 -13.18
N ASP A 154 -8.35 6.92 -14.08
CA ASP A 154 -8.67 7.14 -15.48
C ASP A 154 -10.17 7.45 -15.62
N PRO A 155 -10.58 8.41 -16.48
CA PRO A 155 -12.00 8.75 -16.66
C PRO A 155 -12.88 7.59 -17.11
N ASN A 156 -12.31 6.62 -17.83
CA ASN A 156 -13.02 5.48 -18.39
C ASN A 156 -12.90 4.22 -17.53
N ASP A 157 -11.96 4.23 -16.54
CA ASP A 157 -11.69 3.09 -15.67
C ASP A 157 -11.28 3.56 -14.28
N ARG A 158 -12.22 3.57 -13.34
CA ARG A 158 -11.98 4.06 -11.96
C ARG A 158 -10.84 3.35 -11.24
N TRP A 159 -10.46 2.17 -11.66
CA TRP A 159 -9.42 1.37 -11.03
C TRP A 159 -8.04 1.57 -11.66
N ARG A 160 -7.99 2.10 -12.87
CA ARG A 160 -6.74 2.40 -13.57
C ARG A 160 -6.11 3.67 -13.01
N PRO A 161 -4.91 3.59 -12.42
CA PRO A 161 -4.20 4.80 -11.99
C PRO A 161 -3.61 5.53 -13.20
N VAL A 162 -3.78 6.83 -13.22
CA VAL A 162 -3.07 7.75 -14.14
C VAL A 162 -2.28 8.76 -13.34
N SER A 163 -1.05 9.02 -13.75
CA SER A 163 -0.19 10.02 -13.11
C SER A 163 -0.69 11.41 -13.41
N VAL A 164 -0.78 12.26 -12.38
CA VAL A 164 -1.28 13.64 -12.48
C VAL A 164 -0.39 14.61 -11.72
N LEU A 165 -0.33 15.83 -12.22
CA LEU A 165 0.28 16.99 -11.56
C LEU A 165 -0.85 17.88 -11.05
N VAL A 166 -0.96 18.03 -9.74
CA VAL A 166 -2.01 18.82 -9.07
C VAL A 166 -1.40 20.11 -8.55
N THR A 167 -1.94 21.25 -9.00
CA THR A 167 -1.45 22.60 -8.64
C THR A 167 -2.41 23.38 -7.75
N LYS A 168 -3.59 22.82 -7.46
CA LYS A 168 -4.61 23.45 -6.61
C LYS A 168 -5.12 22.44 -5.57
N PRO A 169 -5.37 22.85 -4.32
CA PRO A 169 -5.82 21.96 -3.25
C PRO A 169 -7.07 21.14 -3.61
N GLU A 170 -8.05 21.74 -4.29
CA GLU A 170 -9.32 21.12 -4.67
C GLU A 170 -9.11 19.92 -5.61
N GLY A 171 -8.03 19.94 -6.40
CA GLY A 171 -7.65 18.84 -7.29
C GLY A 171 -7.31 17.55 -6.56
N MET A 172 -6.88 17.63 -5.31
CA MET A 172 -6.56 16.45 -4.51
C MET A 172 -7.77 15.54 -4.21
N ALA A 173 -8.98 16.10 -4.24
CA ALA A 173 -10.20 15.34 -3.99
C ALA A 173 -10.40 14.19 -5.00
N GLN A 174 -9.94 14.33 -6.23
CA GLN A 174 -10.04 13.30 -7.27
C GLN A 174 -8.97 12.21 -7.13
N CYS A 175 -7.92 12.47 -6.36
CA CYS A 175 -6.82 11.54 -6.14
C CYS A 175 -7.07 10.56 -4.99
N ARG A 176 -8.20 10.69 -4.27
CA ARG A 176 -8.55 9.87 -3.11
C ARG A 176 -8.88 8.42 -3.50
N GLY A 177 -8.70 7.52 -2.54
CA GLY A 177 -9.00 6.10 -2.70
C GLY A 177 -7.82 5.26 -3.19
N MET A 178 -7.94 3.93 -3.04
CA MET A 178 -6.94 2.97 -3.49
C MET A 178 -7.16 2.62 -4.96
N ARG A 179 -6.06 2.44 -5.68
CA ARG A 179 -6.05 1.86 -7.03
C ARG A 179 -4.88 0.90 -7.14
N MET A 180 -5.07 -0.18 -7.87
CA MET A 180 -3.99 -1.12 -8.20
C MET A 180 -3.70 -1.07 -9.69
N GLY A 181 -2.44 -0.84 -10.02
CA GLY A 181 -1.96 -0.70 -11.37
C GLY A 181 -0.63 0.04 -11.39
N TYR A 182 0.04 -0.02 -12.51
CA TYR A 182 1.26 0.74 -12.72
C TYR A 182 0.91 2.11 -13.31
N ALA A 183 1.48 3.16 -12.72
CA ALA A 183 1.38 4.50 -13.26
C ALA A 183 2.79 5.11 -13.33
N PRO A 184 3.20 5.65 -14.48
CA PRO A 184 4.53 6.21 -14.69
C PRO A 184 4.68 7.57 -14.03
N LEU A 185 4.59 7.62 -12.70
CA LEU A 185 4.54 8.84 -11.90
C LEU A 185 5.72 9.79 -12.21
N LEU A 186 6.92 9.23 -12.27
CA LEU A 186 8.15 10.01 -12.43
C LEU A 186 8.36 10.53 -13.88
N ALA A 187 7.53 10.11 -14.84
CA ALA A 187 7.52 10.72 -16.16
C ALA A 187 7.04 12.18 -16.13
N LEU A 188 6.35 12.60 -15.06
CA LEU A 188 5.86 13.96 -14.89
C LEU A 188 6.92 14.94 -14.33
N LEU A 189 8.09 14.46 -13.90
CA LEU A 189 9.13 15.34 -13.32
C LEU A 189 9.65 16.36 -14.33
N GLU A 190 9.92 15.94 -15.57
CA GLU A 190 10.38 16.83 -16.63
C GLU A 190 9.30 17.84 -17.07
N PRO A 191 8.05 17.41 -17.34
CA PRO A 191 6.93 18.34 -17.55
C PRO A 191 6.73 19.34 -16.42
N ALA A 192 6.83 18.91 -15.16
CA ALA A 192 6.71 19.82 -14.01
C ALA A 192 7.80 20.91 -14.04
N ARG A 193 9.05 20.53 -14.29
CA ARG A 193 10.15 21.52 -14.46
C ARG A 193 9.93 22.45 -15.63
N ALA A 194 9.50 21.91 -16.78
CA ALA A 194 9.25 22.72 -17.99
C ALA A 194 8.14 23.77 -17.77
N GLN A 195 7.21 23.49 -16.85
CA GLN A 195 6.17 24.42 -16.41
C GLN A 195 6.65 25.44 -15.36
N GLY A 196 7.93 25.38 -14.96
CA GLY A 196 8.52 26.32 -14.02
C GLY A 196 8.34 25.95 -12.54
N HIS A 197 7.77 24.77 -12.22
CA HIS A 197 7.65 24.33 -10.83
C HIS A 197 9.02 24.03 -10.23
N LYS A 198 9.28 24.58 -9.05
CA LYS A 198 10.55 24.43 -8.31
C LYS A 198 10.38 23.66 -7.01
N HIS A 199 9.22 23.75 -6.36
CA HIS A 199 8.90 23.09 -5.12
C HIS A 199 7.82 22.04 -5.39
N LEU A 200 8.16 20.75 -5.18
CA LEU A 200 7.25 19.64 -5.44
C LEU A 200 6.99 18.81 -4.20
N ALA A 201 5.78 18.25 -4.13
CA ALA A 201 5.52 17.06 -3.33
C ALA A 201 5.24 15.86 -4.24
N VAL A 202 5.68 14.68 -3.83
CA VAL A 202 5.42 13.42 -4.53
C VAL A 202 4.77 12.45 -3.57
N ILE A 203 3.58 11.94 -3.92
CA ILE A 203 2.93 10.83 -3.24
C ILE A 203 3.24 9.57 -4.03
N GLY A 204 4.01 8.65 -3.44
CA GLY A 204 4.50 7.48 -4.17
C GLY A 204 4.63 6.22 -3.34
N ILE A 205 4.71 5.08 -4.03
CA ILE A 205 5.01 3.77 -3.47
C ILE A 205 6.55 3.53 -3.45
N PRO A 206 7.06 2.55 -2.69
CA PRO A 206 8.51 2.37 -2.49
C PRO A 206 9.36 2.37 -3.74
N CYS A 207 8.96 1.65 -4.81
CA CYS A 207 9.75 1.58 -6.04
C CYS A 207 9.83 2.92 -6.79
N GLN A 208 8.77 3.74 -6.73
CA GLN A 208 8.77 5.09 -7.29
C GLN A 208 9.62 6.02 -6.44
N VAL A 209 9.48 5.96 -5.11
CA VAL A 209 10.25 6.78 -4.18
C VAL A 209 11.74 6.43 -4.22
N TYR A 210 12.10 5.15 -4.31
CA TYR A 210 13.49 4.75 -4.49
C TYR A 210 14.09 5.40 -5.73
N ALA A 211 13.41 5.29 -6.89
CA ALA A 211 13.90 5.86 -8.14
C ALA A 211 14.00 7.39 -8.10
N LEU A 212 13.02 8.05 -7.49
CA LEU A 212 13.04 9.48 -7.26
C LEU A 212 14.25 9.91 -6.44
N ARG A 213 14.48 9.27 -5.28
CA ARG A 213 15.59 9.58 -4.39
C ARG A 213 16.96 9.27 -5.02
N ALA A 214 17.05 8.20 -5.81
CA ALA A 214 18.28 7.88 -6.52
C ALA A 214 18.72 8.98 -7.49
N LEU A 215 17.79 9.75 -8.04
CA LEU A 215 18.03 10.83 -9.00
C LEU A 215 17.84 12.25 -8.42
N GLU A 216 17.42 12.41 -7.17
CA GLU A 216 16.99 13.68 -6.57
C GLU A 216 17.97 14.83 -6.83
N ALA A 217 19.26 14.61 -6.63
CA ALA A 217 20.29 15.62 -6.83
C ALA A 217 20.41 16.10 -8.30
N GLU A 218 19.90 15.32 -9.26
CA GLU A 218 20.01 15.59 -10.69
C GLU A 218 18.71 16.18 -11.26
N LEU A 219 17.63 16.20 -10.46
CA LEU A 219 16.31 16.65 -10.93
C LEU A 219 16.16 18.18 -10.98
N GLY A 220 16.94 18.92 -10.19
CA GLY A 220 17.00 20.38 -10.21
C GLY A 220 15.72 21.04 -9.66
N PHE A 221 15.10 20.45 -8.63
CA PHE A 221 14.07 21.10 -7.81
C PHE A 221 14.71 21.71 -6.58
N ASP A 222 14.23 22.90 -6.19
CA ASP A 222 14.76 23.62 -5.03
C ASP A 222 14.28 22.97 -3.73
N LYS A 223 13.05 22.43 -3.73
CA LYS A 223 12.46 21.67 -2.61
C LYS A 223 11.64 20.48 -3.10
N LEU A 224 11.84 19.35 -2.44
CA LEU A 224 11.13 18.10 -2.76
C LEU A 224 10.66 17.43 -1.47
N TYR A 225 9.34 17.34 -1.29
CA TYR A 225 8.73 16.55 -0.24
C TYR A 225 8.28 15.20 -0.79
N VAL A 226 8.43 14.14 0.00
CA VAL A 226 7.98 12.79 -0.36
C VAL A 226 7.07 12.22 0.71
N ILE A 227 5.81 12.05 0.35
CA ILE A 227 4.80 11.37 1.16
C ILE A 227 4.72 9.92 0.66
N GLY A 228 5.27 9.00 1.43
CA GLY A 228 5.29 7.59 1.09
C GLY A 228 4.03 6.87 1.55
N THR A 229 3.53 5.95 0.73
CA THR A 229 2.52 4.98 1.13
C THR A 229 3.15 3.59 1.27
N PRO A 230 2.82 2.80 2.31
CA PRO A 230 3.28 1.41 2.40
C PRO A 230 2.78 0.62 1.20
N CYS A 231 3.58 -0.32 0.72
CA CYS A 231 3.18 -1.16 -0.41
C CYS A 231 3.59 -2.61 -0.16
N SER A 232 2.61 -3.50 -0.07
CA SER A 232 2.89 -4.93 -0.02
C SER A 232 3.22 -5.50 -1.38
N ASP A 233 2.31 -5.26 -2.33
CA ASP A 233 2.38 -5.77 -3.68
C ASP A 233 1.54 -4.88 -4.60
N ASN A 234 1.87 -4.89 -5.88
CA ASN A 234 1.10 -4.25 -6.94
C ASN A 234 0.98 -5.19 -8.13
N THR A 235 0.05 -4.92 -9.02
CA THR A 235 -0.20 -5.72 -10.22
C THR A 235 -0.59 -4.80 -11.36
N THR A 236 -0.88 -5.34 -12.55
CA THR A 236 -1.46 -4.53 -13.62
C THR A 236 -2.94 -4.28 -13.38
N THR A 237 -3.50 -3.24 -13.98
CA THR A 237 -4.95 -2.93 -13.85
C THR A 237 -5.79 -4.08 -14.39
N GLU A 238 -5.36 -4.72 -15.47
CA GLU A 238 -6.03 -5.88 -16.09
C GLU A 238 -6.11 -7.05 -15.11
N ARG A 239 -5.00 -7.37 -14.44
CA ARG A 239 -4.97 -8.41 -13.40
C ARG A 239 -5.85 -8.03 -12.20
N PHE A 240 -5.89 -6.74 -11.86
CA PHE A 240 -6.77 -6.28 -10.79
C PHE A 240 -8.26 -6.43 -11.17
N HIS A 241 -8.63 -6.20 -12.43
CA HIS A 241 -9.98 -6.48 -12.91
C HIS A 241 -10.34 -7.98 -12.82
N GLU A 242 -9.39 -8.89 -13.10
CA GLU A 242 -9.59 -10.32 -12.85
C GLU A 242 -9.92 -10.63 -11.39
N PHE A 243 -9.22 -9.96 -10.47
CA PHE A 243 -9.50 -10.09 -9.02
C PHE A 243 -10.88 -9.56 -8.65
N LEU A 244 -11.27 -8.39 -9.15
CA LEU A 244 -12.61 -7.82 -8.93
C LEU A 244 -13.71 -8.73 -9.48
N ALA A 245 -13.49 -9.30 -10.66
CA ALA A 245 -14.42 -10.26 -11.25
C ALA A 245 -14.59 -11.52 -10.38
N LEU A 246 -13.49 -12.05 -9.82
CA LEU A 246 -13.56 -13.17 -8.89
C LEU A 246 -14.30 -12.83 -7.59
N LEU A 247 -14.13 -11.62 -7.06
CA LEU A 247 -14.86 -11.16 -5.85
C LEU A 247 -16.35 -11.01 -6.12
N ALA A 248 -16.71 -10.44 -7.27
CA ALA A 248 -18.10 -10.23 -7.66
C ALA A 248 -18.81 -11.56 -7.98
N ALA A 249 -18.12 -12.52 -8.60
CA ALA A 249 -18.68 -13.84 -8.92
C ALA A 249 -19.11 -14.63 -7.67
N GLU A 250 -18.52 -14.40 -6.50
CA GLU A 250 -18.93 -15.07 -5.26
C GLU A 250 -20.32 -14.68 -4.78
N THR A 251 -20.82 -13.53 -5.20
CA THR A 251 -22.16 -12.99 -4.85
C THR A 251 -23.05 -12.76 -6.07
N ASN A 252 -22.60 -13.21 -7.24
CA ASN A 252 -23.28 -12.96 -8.51
C ASN A 252 -23.53 -11.46 -8.78
N ASP A 253 -22.59 -10.61 -8.35
CA ASP A 253 -22.62 -9.16 -8.58
C ASP A 253 -21.87 -8.78 -9.86
N ASP A 254 -22.13 -7.59 -10.37
CA ASP A 254 -21.33 -6.97 -11.43
C ASP A 254 -20.05 -6.35 -10.84
N PRO A 255 -18.84 -6.74 -11.27
CA PRO A 255 -17.59 -6.16 -10.77
C PRO A 255 -17.47 -4.65 -11.03
N GLN A 256 -18.17 -4.10 -12.04
CA GLN A 256 -18.18 -2.67 -12.33
C GLN A 256 -18.89 -1.84 -11.24
N ARG A 257 -19.76 -2.47 -10.44
CA ARG A 257 -20.48 -1.84 -9.35
C ARG A 257 -19.64 -1.68 -8.07
N ILE A 258 -18.46 -2.33 -7.99
CA ILE A 258 -17.53 -2.12 -6.87
C ILE A 258 -16.88 -0.75 -7.05
N SER A 259 -17.21 0.20 -6.18
CA SER A 259 -16.76 1.60 -6.26
C SER A 259 -15.59 1.91 -5.32
N TYR A 260 -15.37 1.08 -4.30
CA TYR A 260 -14.34 1.24 -3.29
C TYR A 260 -13.86 -0.11 -2.78
N LEU A 261 -12.56 -0.23 -2.51
CA LEU A 261 -11.95 -1.41 -1.89
C LEU A 261 -10.88 -0.96 -0.90
N GLU A 262 -10.88 -1.58 0.28
CA GLU A 262 -9.91 -1.30 1.34
C GLU A 262 -9.48 -2.57 2.06
N PHE A 263 -8.18 -2.72 2.27
CA PHE A 263 -7.60 -3.74 3.14
C PHE A 263 -7.55 -3.20 4.57
N ARG A 264 -8.40 -3.72 5.45
CA ARG A 264 -8.56 -3.24 6.82
C ARG A 264 -7.55 -3.88 7.78
N ALA A 265 -7.30 -3.19 8.90
CA ALA A 265 -6.41 -3.67 9.96
C ALA A 265 -6.90 -4.93 10.69
N ASP A 266 -8.19 -5.18 10.65
CA ASP A 266 -8.85 -6.34 11.26
C ASP A 266 -8.81 -7.60 10.38
N TYR A 267 -7.93 -7.63 9.38
CA TYR A 267 -7.78 -8.72 8.42
C TYR A 267 -9.00 -8.94 7.51
N HIS A 268 -9.80 -7.91 7.27
CA HIS A 268 -10.88 -7.93 6.29
C HIS A 268 -10.55 -7.07 5.07
N VAL A 269 -11.18 -7.40 3.96
CA VAL A 269 -11.25 -6.54 2.78
C VAL A 269 -12.67 -6.01 2.70
N GLU A 270 -12.80 -4.69 2.78
CA GLU A 270 -14.07 -4.00 2.64
C GLU A 270 -14.27 -3.57 1.19
N MET A 271 -15.42 -3.88 0.65
CA MET A 271 -15.88 -3.42 -0.66
C MET A 271 -17.15 -2.59 -0.47
N ARG A 272 -17.23 -1.46 -1.17
CA ARG A 272 -18.44 -0.65 -1.27
C ARG A 272 -18.91 -0.67 -2.71
N TYR A 273 -20.22 -0.70 -2.89
CA TYR A 273 -20.86 -0.76 -4.19
C TYR A 273 -21.55 0.57 -4.51
N ASP A 274 -21.80 0.84 -5.78
CA ASP A 274 -22.47 2.07 -6.24
C ASP A 274 -23.90 2.24 -5.68
N ASP A 275 -24.53 1.15 -5.23
CA ASP A 275 -25.84 1.16 -4.58
C ASP A 275 -25.80 1.38 -3.06
N GLY A 276 -24.61 1.66 -2.50
CA GLY A 276 -24.41 1.90 -1.08
C GLY A 276 -24.22 0.65 -0.23
N ARG A 277 -24.30 -0.56 -0.80
CA ARG A 277 -23.98 -1.80 -0.07
C ARG A 277 -22.51 -1.82 0.35
N ILE A 278 -22.25 -2.37 1.53
CA ILE A 278 -20.90 -2.63 2.05
C ILE A 278 -20.78 -4.13 2.32
N ARG A 279 -19.69 -4.71 1.85
CA ARG A 279 -19.32 -6.11 2.10
C ARG A 279 -17.93 -6.18 2.67
N ALA A 280 -17.74 -6.88 3.78
CA ALA A 280 -16.44 -7.18 4.34
C ALA A 280 -16.18 -8.70 4.26
N VAL A 281 -15.02 -9.07 3.72
CA VAL A 281 -14.60 -10.47 3.56
C VAL A 281 -13.29 -10.67 4.29
N PRO A 282 -13.15 -11.71 5.14
CA PRO A 282 -11.85 -12.03 5.75
C PRO A 282 -10.80 -12.26 4.67
N PHE A 283 -9.62 -11.67 4.82
CA PHE A 283 -8.54 -11.73 3.82
C PHE A 283 -8.20 -13.16 3.39
N LEU A 284 -8.17 -14.11 4.34
CA LEU A 284 -7.87 -15.51 4.03
C LEU A 284 -8.99 -16.26 3.30
N GLN A 285 -10.19 -15.69 3.24
CA GLN A 285 -11.32 -16.24 2.48
C GLN A 285 -11.41 -15.67 1.06
N LEU A 286 -10.60 -14.67 0.72
CA LEU A 286 -10.54 -14.16 -0.63
C LEU A 286 -10.18 -15.27 -1.63
N PRO A 287 -10.68 -15.21 -2.87
CA PRO A 287 -10.43 -16.23 -3.91
C PRO A 287 -9.01 -16.17 -4.49
N LEU A 288 -8.01 -15.80 -3.70
CA LEU A 288 -6.62 -15.63 -4.14
C LEU A 288 -6.03 -16.90 -4.77
N SER A 289 -6.52 -18.08 -4.38
CA SER A 289 -6.07 -19.35 -4.98
C SER A 289 -6.53 -19.55 -6.42
N LYS A 290 -7.51 -18.78 -6.88
CA LYS A 290 -8.02 -18.80 -8.27
C LYS A 290 -7.22 -17.87 -9.18
N LEU A 291 -6.47 -16.94 -8.62
CA LEU A 291 -5.64 -16.00 -9.37
C LEU A 291 -4.46 -16.74 -10.05
N PRO A 292 -3.99 -16.27 -11.22
CA PRO A 292 -2.84 -16.86 -11.90
C PRO A 292 -1.56 -16.72 -11.06
N ALA A 293 -0.57 -17.57 -11.28
CA ALA A 293 0.67 -17.59 -10.52
C ALA A 293 1.50 -16.31 -10.67
N ASP A 294 1.36 -15.63 -11.81
CA ASP A 294 2.01 -14.39 -12.18
C ASP A 294 1.16 -13.14 -11.89
N PHE A 295 0.13 -13.27 -11.05
CA PHE A 295 -0.71 -12.14 -10.65
C PHE A 295 0.10 -10.98 -10.09
N PHE A 296 1.06 -11.27 -9.21
CA PHE A 296 2.07 -10.31 -8.80
C PHE A 296 3.36 -10.53 -9.61
N PRO A 297 3.94 -9.49 -10.19
CA PRO A 297 5.17 -9.60 -10.95
C PRO A 297 6.36 -9.95 -10.05
N MET A 298 7.42 -10.45 -10.66
CA MET A 298 8.67 -10.79 -9.98
C MET A 298 9.21 -9.62 -9.13
N THR A 299 9.08 -8.40 -9.62
CA THR A 299 9.46 -7.19 -8.89
C THR A 299 8.77 -7.07 -7.54
N CYS A 300 7.45 -7.23 -7.47
CA CYS A 300 6.72 -7.16 -6.22
C CYS A 300 7.06 -8.32 -5.28
N ARG A 301 7.18 -9.54 -5.82
CA ARG A 301 7.55 -10.74 -5.04
C ARG A 301 8.99 -10.72 -4.50
N THR A 302 9.83 -9.83 -5.01
CA THR A 302 11.23 -9.65 -4.58
C THR A 302 11.52 -8.26 -4.02
N CYS A 303 10.48 -7.50 -3.71
CA CYS A 303 10.59 -6.19 -3.07
C CYS A 303 10.83 -6.35 -1.56
N VAL A 304 11.80 -5.64 -1.02
CA VAL A 304 12.14 -5.66 0.41
C VAL A 304 11.62 -4.44 1.18
N ASP A 305 11.11 -3.44 0.48
CA ASP A 305 10.64 -2.20 1.09
C ASP A 305 9.11 -2.17 1.17
N TYR A 306 8.59 -2.56 2.33
CA TYR A 306 7.17 -2.44 2.63
C TYR A 306 6.79 -1.05 3.12
N THR A 307 7.65 -0.42 3.93
CA THR A 307 7.32 0.78 4.69
C THR A 307 7.68 2.09 3.98
N ASN A 308 8.19 2.02 2.75
CA ASN A 308 8.61 3.20 1.99
C ASN A 308 9.72 3.97 2.72
N VAL A 309 10.83 3.27 2.96
CA VAL A 309 11.90 3.73 3.87
C VAL A 309 12.56 5.05 3.45
N LEU A 310 12.48 5.45 2.19
CA LEU A 310 13.09 6.66 1.66
C LEU A 310 12.14 7.87 1.57
N ALA A 311 10.90 7.75 2.07
CA ALA A 311 9.99 8.87 2.18
C ALA A 311 10.42 9.86 3.28
N ASP A 312 9.90 11.08 3.30
CA ASP A 312 10.06 12.00 4.43
C ASP A 312 9.08 11.65 5.56
N ILE A 313 7.86 11.30 5.16
CA ILE A 313 6.83 10.72 6.03
C ILE A 313 6.18 9.54 5.31
N THR A 314 6.01 8.42 6.00
CA THR A 314 5.18 7.32 5.50
C THR A 314 3.82 7.39 6.16
N VAL A 315 2.76 7.42 5.36
CA VAL A 315 1.37 7.49 5.83
C VAL A 315 0.60 6.29 5.30
N GLY A 316 -0.02 5.52 6.17
CA GLY A 316 -0.86 4.44 5.67
C GLY A 316 -1.16 3.33 6.66
N TYR A 317 -1.48 2.20 6.10
CA TYR A 317 -1.85 1.00 6.81
C TYR A 317 -0.62 0.21 7.29
N MET A 318 -0.39 0.22 8.57
CA MET A 318 0.61 -0.63 9.21
C MET A 318 0.04 -1.27 10.49
N GLY A 319 -1.21 -1.74 10.43
CA GLY A 319 -1.87 -2.43 11.53
C GLY A 319 -2.63 -1.51 12.51
N GLY A 320 -2.97 -0.28 12.11
CA GLY A 320 -3.83 0.61 12.88
C GLY A 320 -5.32 0.21 12.79
N GLU A 321 -6.08 0.44 13.83
CA GLU A 321 -7.54 0.21 13.87
C GLU A 321 -8.26 1.56 13.70
N GLY A 322 -8.77 1.83 12.49
CA GLY A 322 -9.47 3.10 12.19
C GLY A 322 -8.58 4.34 12.11
N GLU A 323 -7.28 4.19 12.31
CA GLU A 323 -6.28 5.25 12.27
C GLU A 323 -5.17 4.92 11.28
N GLN A 324 -4.52 5.93 10.75
CA GLN A 324 -3.36 5.76 9.89
C GLN A 324 -2.07 5.77 10.72
N TRP A 325 -1.11 4.98 10.30
CA TRP A 325 0.24 5.02 10.85
C TRP A 325 1.08 6.07 10.16
N LEU A 326 1.88 6.79 10.95
CA LEU A 326 2.81 7.80 10.48
C LEU A 326 4.22 7.41 10.92
N LEU A 327 5.11 7.16 9.96
CA LEU A 327 6.55 7.11 10.23
C LEU A 327 7.14 8.44 9.79
N VAL A 328 7.41 9.32 10.73
CA VAL A 328 8.10 10.60 10.52
C VAL A 328 9.60 10.32 10.49
N ARG A 329 10.25 10.50 9.35
CA ARG A 329 11.59 9.96 9.13
C ARG A 329 12.70 10.99 9.28
N ASN A 330 12.47 12.22 8.85
CA ASN A 330 13.45 13.28 8.83
C ASN A 330 12.78 14.65 9.12
N GLU A 331 13.50 15.72 8.94
CA GLU A 331 13.04 17.09 9.20
C GLU A 331 11.89 17.50 8.31
N ARG A 332 11.97 17.18 7.00
CA ARG A 332 10.85 17.40 6.07
C ARG A 332 9.59 16.66 6.52
N GLY A 333 9.73 15.46 7.08
CA GLY A 333 8.61 14.71 7.65
C GLY A 333 7.97 15.41 8.85
N GLU A 334 8.78 16.07 9.71
CA GLU A 334 8.24 16.90 10.81
C GLU A 334 7.50 18.13 10.27
N GLU A 335 8.04 18.79 9.23
CA GLU A 335 7.35 19.89 8.56
C GLU A 335 5.98 19.44 8.01
N LEU A 336 5.92 18.28 7.34
CA LEU A 336 4.69 17.72 6.81
C LEU A 336 3.65 17.42 7.91
N LEU A 337 4.09 16.87 9.03
CA LEU A 337 3.20 16.60 10.15
C LEU A 337 2.70 17.90 10.79
N ALA A 338 3.58 18.91 10.92
CA ALA A 338 3.24 20.19 11.51
C ALA A 338 2.17 20.95 10.70
N LEU A 339 2.12 20.77 9.37
CA LEU A 339 1.07 21.36 8.51
C LEU A 339 -0.35 20.93 8.88
N LEU A 340 -0.52 19.79 9.51
CA LEU A 340 -1.82 19.28 9.95
C LEU A 340 -2.30 19.95 11.26
N GLY A 341 -1.38 20.53 12.04
CA GLY A 341 -1.71 21.25 13.28
C GLY A 341 -2.63 20.45 14.19
N ASP A 342 -3.74 21.06 14.55
CA ASP A 342 -4.76 20.48 15.41
C ASP A 342 -5.81 19.62 14.67
N GLU A 343 -5.69 19.45 13.35
CA GLU A 343 -6.59 18.60 12.54
C GLU A 343 -6.39 17.10 12.84
N VAL A 344 -5.25 16.73 13.42
CA VAL A 344 -4.93 15.35 13.80
C VAL A 344 -4.72 15.20 15.30
N VAL A 345 -5.04 14.01 15.80
CA VAL A 345 -4.71 13.60 17.17
C VAL A 345 -3.71 12.44 17.09
N PRO A 346 -2.40 12.71 17.29
CA PRO A 346 -1.40 11.65 17.26
C PRO A 346 -1.40 10.84 18.56
N HIS A 347 -1.24 9.53 18.44
CA HIS A 347 -1.13 8.59 19.53
C HIS A 347 0.13 7.74 19.40
N ALA A 348 0.57 7.16 20.50
CA ALA A 348 1.60 6.14 20.46
C ALA A 348 1.10 4.89 19.73
N PRO A 349 1.96 4.20 18.98
CA PRO A 349 1.58 2.97 18.32
C PRO A 349 1.32 1.85 19.33
N GLY A 350 0.23 1.12 19.15
CA GLY A 350 -0.05 -0.10 19.91
C GLY A 350 0.75 -1.28 19.37
N SER A 351 0.90 -2.33 20.17
CA SER A 351 1.54 -3.59 19.77
C SER A 351 0.83 -4.75 20.48
N ALA A 352 0.34 -5.73 19.74
CA ALA A 352 -0.33 -6.88 20.31
C ALA A 352 -0.21 -8.12 19.41
N GLY A 353 -0.38 -9.31 20.01
CA GLY A 353 -0.24 -10.58 19.33
C GLY A 353 1.23 -10.97 19.12
N LYS A 354 1.44 -12.08 18.40
CA LYS A 354 2.77 -12.62 18.09
C LYS A 354 2.90 -12.86 16.59
N ARG A 355 3.97 -12.33 15.98
CA ARG A 355 4.18 -12.42 14.54
C ARG A 355 4.90 -13.67 14.06
N HIS A 356 5.74 -14.28 14.92
CA HIS A 356 6.60 -15.39 14.49
C HIS A 356 5.82 -16.57 13.86
N GLY A 357 4.73 -17.02 14.47
CA GLY A 357 3.88 -18.08 13.93
C GLY A 357 3.28 -17.76 12.57
N PRO A 358 2.57 -16.63 12.41
CA PRO A 358 2.06 -16.17 11.11
C PRO A 358 3.12 -16.04 10.02
N VAL A 359 4.30 -15.48 10.32
CA VAL A 359 5.40 -15.36 9.32
C VAL A 359 5.95 -16.73 8.94
N LYS A 360 6.15 -17.63 9.90
CA LYS A 360 6.56 -19.02 9.64
C LYS A 360 5.53 -19.78 8.79
N GLY A 361 4.25 -19.59 9.09
CA GLY A 361 3.15 -20.15 8.28
C GLY A 361 3.12 -19.59 6.88
N PHE A 362 3.36 -18.30 6.72
CA PHE A 362 3.48 -17.63 5.42
C PHE A 362 4.66 -18.18 4.61
N LEU A 363 5.86 -18.29 5.22
CA LEU A 363 7.04 -18.90 4.60
C LEU A 363 6.75 -20.31 4.07
N ALA A 364 6.13 -21.17 4.92
CA ALA A 364 5.77 -22.53 4.51
C ALA A 364 4.79 -22.54 3.32
N ASN A 365 3.86 -21.58 3.27
CA ASN A 365 2.95 -21.42 2.13
C ASN A 365 3.67 -20.97 0.85
N VAL A 366 4.57 -19.98 0.92
CA VAL A 366 5.37 -19.51 -0.23
C VAL A 366 6.22 -20.65 -0.79
N GLN A 367 6.86 -21.44 0.07
CA GLN A 367 7.65 -22.59 -0.34
C GLN A 367 6.80 -23.66 -1.04
N ARG A 368 5.61 -23.98 -0.52
CA ARG A 368 4.68 -24.94 -1.12
C ARG A 368 4.03 -24.45 -2.41
N ALA A 369 3.82 -23.16 -2.52
CA ALA A 369 3.19 -22.54 -3.69
C ALA A 369 4.04 -22.66 -4.96
N ALA A 370 5.34 -22.96 -4.83
CA ALA A 370 6.27 -23.16 -5.95
C ALA A 370 6.19 -22.04 -7.01
N GLY A 371 6.18 -20.78 -6.54
CA GLY A 371 6.08 -19.60 -7.40
C GLY A 371 4.67 -19.00 -7.53
N GLY A 372 3.62 -19.74 -7.16
CA GLY A 372 2.26 -19.21 -7.11
C GLY A 372 1.98 -18.36 -5.87
N LEU A 373 0.76 -17.82 -5.78
CA LEU A 373 0.35 -17.03 -4.62
C LEU A 373 0.33 -17.86 -3.33
N PRO A 374 0.71 -17.28 -2.19
CA PRO A 374 0.87 -18.01 -0.93
C PRO A 374 -0.35 -18.85 -0.52
N LEU A 375 -1.57 -18.35 -0.63
CA LEU A 375 -2.78 -19.07 -0.25
C LEU A 375 -3.19 -20.21 -1.21
N ARG A 376 -2.52 -20.37 -2.35
CA ARG A 376 -2.89 -21.36 -3.36
C ARG A 376 -2.86 -22.80 -2.84
N ARG A 377 -1.95 -23.11 -1.92
CA ARG A 377 -1.78 -24.44 -1.32
C ARG A 377 -2.41 -24.60 0.07
N MET A 378 -3.01 -23.54 0.62
CA MET A 378 -3.74 -23.65 1.88
C MET A 378 -5.08 -24.36 1.65
N PRO A 379 -5.41 -25.44 2.39
CA PRO A 379 -6.69 -26.12 2.28
C PRO A 379 -7.87 -25.18 2.50
N GLN A 380 -8.89 -25.28 1.66
CA GLN A 380 -10.03 -24.35 1.74
C GLN A 380 -10.79 -24.43 3.06
N TRP A 381 -10.93 -25.64 3.62
CA TRP A 381 -11.59 -25.83 4.92
C TRP A 381 -10.87 -25.15 6.10
N LEU A 382 -9.55 -24.97 5.99
CA LEU A 382 -8.74 -24.33 7.03
C LEU A 382 -8.86 -22.79 6.99
N ARG A 383 -9.13 -22.20 5.82
CA ARG A 383 -9.17 -20.74 5.64
C ARG A 383 -10.19 -20.04 6.51
N PRO A 384 -11.46 -20.50 6.64
CA PRO A 384 -12.43 -19.87 7.53
C PRO A 384 -11.99 -19.90 8.99
N ILE A 385 -11.38 -21.00 9.44
CA ILE A 385 -10.90 -21.17 10.82
C ILE A 385 -9.78 -20.15 11.10
N VAL A 386 -8.76 -20.12 10.23
CA VAL A 386 -7.63 -19.19 10.38
C VAL A 386 -8.12 -17.75 10.20
N GLY A 387 -9.02 -17.46 9.24
CA GLY A 387 -9.62 -16.14 9.03
C GLY A 387 -10.40 -15.64 10.25
N TRP A 388 -11.08 -16.53 10.97
CA TRP A 388 -11.76 -16.20 12.23
C TRP A 388 -10.78 -15.96 13.39
N LEU A 389 -9.68 -16.70 13.41
CA LEU A 389 -8.69 -16.65 14.48
C LEU A 389 -7.77 -15.42 14.38
N MET A 390 -7.34 -15.06 13.16
CA MET A 390 -6.35 -14.00 12.92
C MET A 390 -6.71 -12.65 13.55
N PRO A 391 -7.93 -12.12 13.43
CA PRO A 391 -8.28 -10.85 14.07
C PRO A 391 -8.19 -10.88 15.61
N ARG A 392 -8.25 -12.08 16.22
CA ARG A 392 -8.29 -12.27 17.67
C ARG A 392 -6.92 -12.46 18.31
N ILE A 393 -6.06 -13.25 17.67
CA ILE A 393 -4.76 -13.63 18.22
C ILE A 393 -3.58 -13.26 17.30
N GLY A 394 -3.85 -12.87 16.07
CA GLY A 394 -2.82 -12.46 15.11
C GLY A 394 -2.09 -11.18 15.53
N PRO A 395 -0.98 -10.86 14.85
CA PRO A 395 -0.24 -9.64 15.10
C PRO A 395 -1.07 -8.39 14.77
N ARG A 396 -1.03 -7.39 15.65
CA ARG A 396 -1.74 -6.12 15.50
C ARG A 396 -0.81 -4.96 15.85
N GLY A 397 -1.10 -3.78 15.30
CA GLY A 397 -0.26 -2.61 15.52
C GLY A 397 1.17 -2.81 14.99
N LEU A 398 2.19 -2.47 15.78
CA LEU A 398 3.60 -2.66 15.42
C LEU A 398 3.94 -4.12 15.07
N GLU A 399 3.36 -5.10 15.78
CA GLU A 399 3.59 -6.51 15.44
C GLU A 399 3.06 -6.87 14.05
N PHE A 400 1.96 -6.28 13.62
CA PHE A 400 1.46 -6.45 12.25
C PHE A 400 2.43 -5.86 11.23
N ALA A 401 2.89 -4.63 11.47
CA ALA A 401 3.82 -3.96 10.57
C ALA A 401 5.17 -4.73 10.47
N ARG A 402 5.72 -5.18 11.60
CA ARG A 402 6.92 -6.04 11.63
C ARG A 402 6.69 -7.34 10.88
N ALA A 403 5.55 -8.00 11.10
CA ALA A 403 5.19 -9.23 10.38
C ALA A 403 5.16 -9.03 8.86
N ARG A 404 4.61 -7.90 8.39
CA ARG A 404 4.56 -7.60 6.95
C ARG A 404 5.95 -7.41 6.35
N VAL A 405 6.85 -6.71 7.05
CA VAL A 405 8.24 -6.55 6.62
C VAL A 405 8.96 -7.90 6.56
N GLU A 406 8.82 -8.73 7.60
CA GLU A 406 9.43 -10.06 7.63
C GLU A 406 8.84 -11.00 6.57
N MET A 407 7.52 -10.93 6.32
CA MET A 407 6.88 -11.68 5.22
C MET A 407 7.44 -11.28 3.86
N LYS A 408 7.64 -9.99 3.59
CA LYS A 408 8.28 -9.52 2.35
C LYS A 408 9.73 -10.01 2.25
N ALA A 409 10.46 -9.98 3.34
CA ALA A 409 11.84 -10.47 3.39
C ALA A 409 11.94 -11.97 3.07
N VAL A 410 11.14 -12.82 3.73
CA VAL A 410 11.14 -14.28 3.47
C VAL A 410 10.66 -14.60 2.05
N GLU A 411 9.65 -13.89 1.55
CA GLU A 411 9.16 -14.03 0.18
C GLU A 411 10.24 -13.72 -0.84
N THR A 412 10.95 -12.61 -0.66
CA THR A 412 12.07 -12.19 -1.50
C THR A 412 13.13 -13.28 -1.61
N ILE A 413 13.58 -13.81 -0.46
CA ILE A 413 14.63 -14.86 -0.45
C ILE A 413 14.15 -16.11 -1.19
N VAL A 414 12.92 -16.58 -0.91
CA VAL A 414 12.38 -17.79 -1.54
C VAL A 414 12.25 -17.63 -3.05
N HIS A 415 11.71 -16.50 -3.52
CA HIS A 415 11.53 -16.27 -4.95
C HIS A 415 12.85 -16.03 -5.68
N LEU A 416 13.77 -15.24 -5.14
CA LEU A 416 15.08 -15.05 -5.76
C LEU A 416 15.87 -16.35 -5.84
N ARG A 417 15.91 -17.18 -4.80
CA ARG A 417 16.57 -18.48 -4.83
C ARG A 417 16.05 -19.39 -5.94
N ARG A 418 14.75 -19.31 -6.24
CA ARG A 418 14.08 -20.14 -7.25
C ARG A 418 14.17 -19.57 -8.65
N GLU A 419 13.87 -18.28 -8.80
CA GLU A 419 13.61 -17.67 -10.10
C GLU A 419 14.78 -16.80 -10.60
N GLY A 420 15.69 -16.39 -9.70
CA GLY A 420 16.79 -15.50 -10.04
C GLY A 420 18.00 -15.62 -9.11
N PRO A 421 18.55 -16.85 -8.87
CA PRO A 421 19.60 -17.06 -7.88
C PRO A 421 20.85 -16.20 -8.15
N GLN A 422 21.17 -15.90 -9.40
CA GLN A 422 22.27 -15.02 -9.77
C GLN A 422 22.09 -13.56 -9.30
N ARG A 423 20.86 -13.17 -8.94
CA ARG A 423 20.53 -11.83 -8.45
C ARG A 423 20.61 -11.70 -6.92
N MET A 424 20.70 -12.82 -6.18
CA MET A 424 20.73 -12.80 -4.71
C MET A 424 21.76 -11.82 -4.16
N LYS A 425 22.98 -11.88 -4.67
CA LYS A 425 24.11 -11.05 -4.24
C LYS A 425 23.89 -9.55 -4.43
N THR A 426 23.12 -9.15 -5.46
CA THR A 426 22.95 -7.74 -5.82
C THR A 426 21.62 -7.17 -5.35
N MET A 427 20.57 -8.00 -5.19
CA MET A 427 19.21 -7.55 -4.88
C MET A 427 18.84 -7.68 -3.41
N VAL A 428 19.58 -8.48 -2.62
CA VAL A 428 19.26 -8.68 -1.20
C VAL A 428 20.16 -7.79 -0.33
N PRO A 429 19.63 -6.67 0.22
CA PRO A 429 20.38 -5.83 1.14
C PRO A 429 20.75 -6.57 2.43
N ALA A 430 21.86 -6.17 3.05
CA ALA A 430 22.41 -6.86 4.23
C ALA A 430 21.40 -7.00 5.39
N HIS A 431 20.58 -5.98 5.64
CA HIS A 431 19.57 -6.00 6.72
C HIS A 431 18.48 -7.06 6.54
N VAL A 432 18.21 -7.48 5.29
CA VAL A 432 17.21 -8.52 5.00
C VAL A 432 17.59 -9.84 5.62
N TRP A 433 18.89 -10.16 5.65
CA TRP A 433 19.36 -11.41 6.26
C TRP A 433 19.08 -11.48 7.76
N ALA A 434 19.21 -10.35 8.49
CA ALA A 434 18.84 -10.28 9.90
C ALA A 434 17.30 -10.45 10.14
N LEU A 435 16.48 -9.99 9.18
CA LEU A 435 15.02 -10.16 9.26
C LEU A 435 14.59 -11.62 9.06
N VAL A 436 15.30 -12.41 8.26
CA VAL A 436 14.89 -13.77 7.88
C VAL A 436 15.59 -14.88 8.69
N GLU A 437 16.67 -14.54 9.39
CA GLU A 437 17.41 -15.48 10.26
C GLU A 437 16.54 -16.19 11.30
N PRO A 438 15.59 -15.51 11.99
CA PRO A 438 14.68 -16.16 12.95
C PRO A 438 13.79 -17.25 12.33
N TYR A 439 13.70 -17.30 11.01
CA TYR A 439 12.91 -18.27 10.24
C TYR A 439 13.76 -19.36 9.59
N GLY A 440 15.07 -19.42 9.93
CA GLY A 440 16.00 -20.43 9.42
C GLY A 440 16.48 -20.17 7.99
N LEU A 441 16.29 -18.95 7.47
CA LEU A 441 16.82 -18.55 6.18
C LEU A 441 18.18 -17.86 6.36
N VAL A 442 19.25 -18.63 6.21
CA VAL A 442 20.63 -18.13 6.26
C VAL A 442 21.21 -18.04 4.85
N PRO A 443 22.11 -17.08 4.58
CA PRO A 443 22.74 -16.97 3.29
C PRO A 443 23.71 -18.14 3.05
N VAL A 444 23.69 -18.70 1.84
CA VAL A 444 24.67 -19.67 1.38
C VAL A 444 25.81 -18.96 0.64
N ALA A 445 26.88 -19.72 0.32
CA ALA A 445 28.04 -19.16 -0.37
C ALA A 445 27.64 -18.46 -1.68
N GLY A 446 28.07 -17.22 -1.86
CA GLY A 446 27.76 -16.39 -3.03
C GLY A 446 26.49 -15.54 -2.96
N GLU A 447 25.64 -15.69 -1.91
CA GLU A 447 24.40 -14.90 -1.77
C GLU A 447 24.58 -13.56 -1.06
N ARG A 448 25.61 -13.40 -0.21
CA ARG A 448 25.91 -12.10 0.41
C ARG A 448 26.71 -11.21 -0.54
N ALA A 449 26.36 -9.92 -0.59
CA ALA A 449 27.29 -8.93 -1.10
C ALA A 449 28.57 -8.95 -0.26
N PRO A 450 29.75 -8.68 -0.85
CA PRO A 450 30.95 -8.45 -0.05
C PRO A 450 30.68 -7.30 0.93
N PRO A 451 31.26 -7.31 2.13
CA PRO A 451 31.22 -6.14 3.01
C PRO A 451 31.75 -4.92 2.23
N ALA A 452 31.04 -3.78 2.39
CA ALA A 452 31.43 -2.52 1.75
C ALA A 452 32.75 -2.01 2.31
#